data_57a04e8ce2a4bff8009ec42f9ab29082
#
_entry.id   57a04e8ce2a4bff8009ec42f9ab29082
#
_cell.length_a   1.000
_cell.length_b   1.000
_cell.length_c   1.000
_cell.angle_alpha   90.00
_cell.angle_beta   90.00
_cell.angle_gamma   90.00
#
_symmetry.space_group_name_H-M   'P 1'
#
loop_
_entity.id
_entity.type
_entity.pdbx_description
1 polymer ?
#
loop_
_entity_poly.entity_id
_entity_poly.type
_entity_poly.pdbx_seq_one_letter_code
_entity_poly.pdbx_strand_id
1 'polypeptide(L)'
;LWRTLVFLPIAIPPSVSAVVWGVGYRPDGLINAVLEAVGIGAQRFLTSPDQALPSLIIIVSWVGVGYWMTFLLAGLQDIPRTLYEAANIDGATLWQRFRYVTLPQLRRPLTFVLVANTVSNFLVFAPVQILTHGGPAGSTNLIMHEIYSRAFTSGDVSSAHAATVILVAMLLLVVAVQYRLMSRESSE
;
A
#
# COMPACT_ATOMS: atom_id res chain seq x y z
N LEU A 1 -0.48 -11.42 -19.98
CA LEU A 1 0.90 -11.55 -19.51
C LEU A 1 1.26 -10.46 -18.48
N TRP A 2 1.18 -9.16 -18.80
CA TRP A 2 1.51 -8.07 -17.87
C TRP A 2 0.66 -8.09 -16.60
N ARG A 3 -0.66 -8.32 -16.73
CA ARG A 3 -1.58 -8.42 -15.58
C ARG A 3 -1.18 -9.54 -14.63
N THR A 4 -0.78 -10.69 -15.17
CA THR A 4 -0.34 -11.84 -14.37
C THR A 4 0.97 -11.54 -13.63
N LEU A 5 1.94 -10.88 -14.28
CA LEU A 5 3.20 -10.51 -13.66
C LEU A 5 3.02 -9.51 -12.49
N VAL A 6 2.15 -8.52 -12.65
CA VAL A 6 1.86 -7.53 -11.60
C VAL A 6 1.04 -8.14 -10.46
N PHE A 7 0.24 -9.18 -10.73
CA PHE A 7 -0.56 -9.88 -9.72
C PHE A 7 0.24 -10.95 -8.97
N LEU A 8 1.30 -11.50 -9.56
CA LEU A 8 2.08 -12.60 -9.00
C LEU A 8 2.55 -12.37 -7.55
N PRO A 9 3.00 -11.16 -7.15
CA PRO A 9 3.49 -10.91 -5.80
C PRO A 9 2.48 -11.21 -4.69
N ILE A 10 1.18 -11.09 -4.94
CA ILE A 10 0.16 -11.34 -3.91
C ILE A 10 0.09 -12.83 -3.51
N ALA A 11 0.53 -13.74 -4.38
CA ALA A 11 0.58 -15.16 -4.05
C ALA A 11 1.66 -15.49 -3.01
N ILE A 12 2.59 -14.55 -2.76
CA ILE A 12 3.67 -14.71 -1.80
C ILE A 12 3.21 -14.18 -0.44
N PRO A 13 3.24 -14.97 0.65
CA PRO A 13 2.94 -14.49 1.99
C PRO A 13 3.81 -13.28 2.36
N PRO A 14 3.25 -12.26 3.05
CA PRO A 14 3.99 -11.05 3.40
C PRO A 14 5.29 -11.30 4.18
N SER A 15 5.32 -12.33 5.01
CA SER A 15 6.52 -12.75 5.74
C SER A 15 7.62 -13.28 4.83
N VAL A 16 7.27 -14.10 3.84
CA VAL A 16 8.22 -14.62 2.84
C VAL A 16 8.73 -13.48 1.96
N SER A 17 7.82 -12.61 1.52
CA SER A 17 8.18 -11.40 0.77
C SER A 17 9.19 -10.54 1.54
N ALA A 18 8.96 -10.32 2.84
CA ALA A 18 9.90 -9.59 3.68
C ALA A 18 11.29 -10.21 3.68
N VAL A 19 11.39 -11.53 3.86
CA VAL A 19 12.69 -12.23 3.87
C VAL A 19 13.41 -12.09 2.52
N VAL A 20 12.71 -12.29 1.40
CA VAL A 20 13.28 -12.16 0.05
C VAL A 20 13.82 -10.75 -0.20
N TRP A 21 13.01 -9.73 0.11
CA TRP A 21 13.43 -8.34 -0.01
C TRP A 21 14.56 -7.97 0.96
N GLY A 22 14.53 -8.54 2.17
CA GLY A 22 15.60 -8.38 3.15
C GLY A 22 16.96 -8.83 2.63
N VAL A 23 17.02 -9.96 1.91
CA VAL A 23 18.23 -10.40 1.22
C VAL A 23 18.62 -9.44 0.09
N GLY A 24 17.64 -8.95 -0.69
CA GLY A 24 17.89 -8.00 -1.78
C GLY A 24 18.45 -6.66 -1.30
N TYR A 25 18.02 -6.19 -0.12
CA TYR A 25 18.45 -4.91 0.48
C TYR A 25 19.75 -4.98 1.29
N ARG A 26 20.42 -6.14 1.37
CA ARG A 26 21.73 -6.24 2.03
C ARG A 26 22.76 -5.34 1.32
N PRO A 27 23.82 -4.92 2.03
CA PRO A 27 24.90 -4.17 1.39
C PRO A 27 25.52 -4.89 0.19
N ASP A 28 25.63 -6.21 0.28
CA ASP A 28 26.09 -7.14 -0.76
C ASP A 28 24.95 -7.74 -1.59
N GLY A 29 23.73 -7.18 -1.47
CA GLY A 29 22.53 -7.69 -2.11
C GLY A 29 22.38 -7.25 -3.56
N LEU A 30 21.44 -7.91 -4.27
CA LEU A 30 21.19 -7.67 -5.68
C LEU A 30 20.86 -6.21 -6.02
N ILE A 31 20.11 -5.53 -5.14
CA ILE A 31 19.68 -4.15 -5.40
C ILE A 31 20.89 -3.21 -5.39
N ASN A 32 21.79 -3.36 -4.42
CA ASN A 32 23.03 -2.57 -4.40
C ASN A 32 23.95 -2.90 -5.58
N ALA A 33 24.06 -4.17 -5.97
CA ALA A 33 24.84 -4.55 -7.15
C ALA A 33 24.30 -3.88 -8.43
N VAL A 34 22.98 -3.76 -8.59
CA VAL A 34 22.39 -3.06 -9.74
C VAL A 34 22.62 -1.55 -9.63
N LEU A 35 22.51 -0.94 -8.46
CA LEU A 35 22.76 0.49 -8.25
C LEU A 35 24.21 0.85 -8.56
N GLU A 36 25.16 0.05 -8.12
CA GLU A 36 26.59 0.25 -8.40
C GLU A 36 26.89 0.11 -9.89
N ALA A 37 26.25 -0.83 -10.59
CA ALA A 37 26.40 -1.00 -12.04
C ALA A 37 25.94 0.22 -12.86
N VAL A 38 25.02 1.02 -12.33
CA VAL A 38 24.57 2.28 -12.95
C VAL A 38 25.25 3.53 -12.35
N GLY A 39 26.30 3.35 -11.54
CA GLY A 39 27.11 4.42 -10.97
C GLY A 39 26.53 5.06 -9.70
N ILE A 40 25.51 4.45 -9.08
CA ILE A 40 24.96 4.90 -7.79
C ILE A 40 25.65 4.09 -6.69
N GLY A 41 26.23 4.77 -5.72
CA GLY A 41 26.91 4.11 -4.58
C GLY A 41 25.95 3.26 -3.74
N ALA A 42 26.51 2.26 -3.03
CA ALA A 42 25.73 1.35 -2.18
C ALA A 42 24.87 2.11 -1.16
N GLN A 43 23.62 1.71 -1.07
CA GLN A 43 22.62 2.29 -0.18
C GLN A 43 22.47 1.44 1.09
N ARG A 44 22.19 2.09 2.21
CA ARG A 44 22.04 1.42 3.51
C ARG A 44 20.65 0.84 3.74
N PHE A 45 19.67 1.23 2.94
CA PHE A 45 18.27 0.77 2.99
C PHE A 45 17.75 0.58 4.42
N LEU A 46 17.63 -0.66 4.87
CA LEU A 46 17.03 -1.04 6.15
C LEU A 46 17.88 -0.66 7.39
N THR A 47 19.14 -0.27 7.21
CA THR A 47 20.05 0.10 8.30
C THR A 47 20.23 1.61 8.48
N SER A 48 19.58 2.42 7.64
CA SER A 48 19.56 3.88 7.76
C SER A 48 18.19 4.36 8.26
N PRO A 49 18.12 5.24 9.27
CA PRO A 49 16.85 5.81 9.73
C PRO A 49 16.05 6.50 8.62
N ASP A 50 16.74 7.16 7.69
CA ASP A 50 16.10 7.90 6.60
C ASP A 50 15.60 7.00 5.47
N GLN A 51 16.20 5.81 5.30
CA GLN A 51 15.90 4.90 4.18
C GLN A 51 15.05 3.70 4.60
N ALA A 52 15.01 3.34 5.88
CA ALA A 52 14.35 2.12 6.31
C ALA A 52 12.83 2.16 6.07
N LEU A 53 12.15 3.24 6.42
CA LEU A 53 10.72 3.37 6.17
C LEU A 53 10.38 3.42 4.67
N PRO A 54 11.04 4.21 3.82
CA PRO A 54 10.88 4.14 2.37
C PRO A 54 11.09 2.73 1.79
N SER A 55 12.10 2.00 2.27
CA SER A 55 12.36 0.62 1.84
C SER A 55 11.20 -0.31 2.17
N LEU A 56 10.63 -0.21 3.37
CA LEU A 56 9.44 -0.97 3.77
C LEU A 56 8.22 -0.59 2.93
N ILE A 57 8.02 0.69 2.61
CA ILE A 57 6.93 1.15 1.74
C ILE A 57 7.03 0.49 0.36
N ILE A 58 8.22 0.39 -0.21
CA ILE A 58 8.43 -0.28 -1.50
C ILE A 58 8.01 -1.76 -1.44
N ILE A 59 8.40 -2.48 -0.39
CA ILE A 59 8.03 -3.90 -0.19
C ILE A 59 6.52 -4.06 -0.12
N VAL A 60 5.86 -3.27 0.75
CA VAL A 60 4.42 -3.35 0.97
C VAL A 60 3.66 -2.95 -0.31
N SER A 61 4.11 -1.92 -1.01
CA SER A 61 3.52 -1.47 -2.27
C SER A 61 3.67 -2.52 -3.36
N TRP A 62 4.83 -3.17 -3.47
CA TRP A 62 5.07 -4.23 -4.47
C TRP A 62 4.10 -5.40 -4.31
N VAL A 63 3.82 -5.83 -3.09
CA VAL A 63 2.80 -6.86 -2.80
C VAL A 63 1.40 -6.34 -3.07
N GLY A 64 1.11 -5.10 -2.64
CA GLY A 64 -0.23 -4.52 -2.66
C GLY A 64 -0.73 -4.09 -4.04
N VAL A 65 0.15 -3.60 -4.93
CA VAL A 65 -0.25 -3.03 -6.23
C VAL A 65 -1.07 -4.02 -7.07
N GLY A 66 -0.63 -5.28 -7.16
CA GLY A 66 -1.35 -6.31 -7.91
C GLY A 66 -2.75 -6.58 -7.36
N TYR A 67 -2.88 -6.61 -6.04
CA TYR A 67 -4.16 -6.82 -5.36
C TYR A 67 -5.15 -5.69 -5.66
N TRP A 68 -4.76 -4.46 -5.41
CA TRP A 68 -5.63 -3.31 -5.63
C TRP A 68 -5.96 -3.08 -7.10
N MET A 69 -5.02 -3.41 -7.99
CA MET A 69 -5.24 -3.37 -9.44
C MET A 69 -6.41 -4.25 -9.89
N THR A 70 -6.62 -5.42 -9.28
CA THR A 70 -7.71 -6.31 -9.68
C THR A 70 -9.10 -5.71 -9.43
N PHE A 71 -9.28 -5.01 -8.30
CA PHE A 71 -10.54 -4.32 -8.00
C PHE A 71 -10.80 -3.17 -8.98
N LEU A 72 -9.75 -2.41 -9.30
CA LEU A 72 -9.89 -1.31 -10.27
C LEU A 72 -10.13 -1.84 -11.70
N LEU A 73 -9.52 -2.96 -12.07
CA LEU A 73 -9.76 -3.61 -13.37
C LEU A 73 -11.18 -4.15 -13.46
N ALA A 74 -11.72 -4.75 -12.39
CA ALA A 74 -13.11 -5.17 -12.34
C ALA A 74 -14.05 -3.97 -12.55
N GLY A 75 -13.83 -2.88 -11.81
CA GLY A 75 -14.60 -1.66 -11.98
C GLY A 75 -14.50 -1.05 -13.39
N LEU A 76 -13.32 -1.14 -14.04
CA LEU A 76 -13.15 -0.71 -15.43
C LEU A 76 -13.94 -1.57 -16.43
N GLN A 77 -14.06 -2.86 -16.17
CA GLN A 77 -14.80 -3.79 -17.04
C GLN A 77 -16.32 -3.62 -16.92
N ASP A 78 -16.79 -3.12 -15.79
CA ASP A 78 -18.21 -2.85 -15.55
C ASP A 78 -18.72 -1.58 -16.25
N ILE A 79 -17.82 -0.73 -16.78
CA ILE A 79 -18.22 0.49 -17.49
C ILE A 79 -18.84 0.12 -18.84
N PRO A 80 -20.12 0.52 -19.11
CA PRO A 80 -20.77 0.23 -20.37
C PRO A 80 -20.02 0.83 -21.57
N ARG A 81 -19.80 0.04 -22.60
CA ARG A 81 -19.13 0.47 -23.84
C ARG A 81 -19.85 1.62 -24.52
N THR A 82 -21.16 1.67 -24.41
CA THR A 82 -22.00 2.73 -24.96
C THR A 82 -21.61 4.12 -24.51
N LEU A 83 -21.08 4.29 -23.28
CA LEU A 83 -20.58 5.58 -22.80
C LEU A 83 -19.33 6.03 -23.57
N TYR A 84 -18.45 5.10 -23.90
CA TYR A 84 -17.26 5.40 -24.70
C TYR A 84 -17.60 5.66 -26.16
N GLU A 85 -18.59 4.96 -26.71
CA GLU A 85 -19.09 5.16 -28.07
C GLU A 85 -19.74 6.54 -28.21
N ALA A 86 -20.58 6.94 -27.26
CA ALA A 86 -21.16 8.29 -27.22
C ALA A 86 -20.08 9.37 -27.16
N ALA A 87 -19.12 9.22 -26.25
CA ALA A 87 -18.00 10.16 -26.14
C ALA A 87 -17.14 10.24 -27.42
N ASN A 88 -17.03 9.13 -28.17
CA ASN A 88 -16.34 9.14 -29.46
C ASN A 88 -17.12 9.91 -30.52
N ILE A 89 -18.45 9.77 -30.55
CA ILE A 89 -19.34 10.52 -31.47
C ILE A 89 -19.24 12.02 -31.18
N ASP A 90 -19.15 12.40 -29.89
CA ASP A 90 -18.96 13.78 -29.45
C ASP A 90 -17.54 14.33 -29.71
N GLY A 91 -16.64 13.53 -30.31
CA GLY A 91 -15.27 13.93 -30.61
C GLY A 91 -14.34 14.06 -29.40
N ALA A 92 -14.69 13.42 -28.26
CA ALA A 92 -13.89 13.51 -27.05
C ALA A 92 -12.50 12.87 -27.21
N THR A 93 -11.46 13.58 -26.80
CA THR A 93 -10.09 13.08 -26.75
C THR A 93 -9.93 11.97 -25.69
N LEU A 94 -8.82 11.22 -25.76
CA LEU A 94 -8.49 10.17 -24.76
C LEU A 94 -8.52 10.70 -23.32
N TRP A 95 -7.97 11.91 -23.09
CA TRP A 95 -7.95 12.56 -21.79
C TRP A 95 -9.34 12.96 -21.32
N GLN A 96 -10.18 13.49 -22.23
CA GLN A 96 -11.57 13.84 -21.91
C GLN A 96 -12.39 12.60 -21.56
N ARG A 97 -12.24 11.49 -22.31
CA ARG A 97 -12.89 10.22 -21.99
C ARG A 97 -12.45 9.69 -20.62
N PHE A 98 -11.14 9.74 -20.32
CA PHE A 98 -10.65 9.35 -19.00
C PHE A 98 -11.25 10.23 -17.90
N ARG A 99 -11.24 11.55 -18.08
CA ARG A 99 -11.65 12.50 -17.02
C ARG A 99 -13.17 12.54 -16.80
N TYR A 100 -13.96 12.42 -17.89
CA TYR A 100 -15.40 12.61 -17.84
C TYR A 100 -16.21 11.30 -17.91
N VAL A 101 -15.64 10.20 -18.37
CA VAL A 101 -16.32 8.90 -18.44
C VAL A 101 -15.70 7.94 -17.44
N THR A 102 -14.41 7.60 -17.62
CA THR A 102 -13.76 6.53 -16.84
C THR A 102 -13.67 6.89 -15.36
N LEU A 103 -13.12 8.04 -15.02
CA LEU A 103 -12.87 8.43 -13.63
C LEU A 103 -14.15 8.56 -12.79
N PRO A 104 -15.25 9.15 -13.29
CA PRO A 104 -16.52 9.19 -12.57
C PRO A 104 -17.12 7.80 -12.34
N GLN A 105 -17.06 6.91 -13.32
CA GLN A 105 -17.57 5.54 -13.16
C GLN A 105 -16.73 4.70 -12.19
N LEU A 106 -15.43 4.97 -12.09
CA LEU A 106 -14.54 4.31 -11.15
C LEU A 106 -14.63 4.83 -9.71
N ARG A 107 -15.41 5.86 -9.42
CA ARG A 107 -15.48 6.45 -8.07
C ARG A 107 -15.78 5.40 -6.99
N ARG A 108 -16.77 4.53 -7.20
CA ARG A 108 -17.12 3.47 -6.23
C ARG A 108 -15.99 2.47 -6.00
N PRO A 109 -15.39 1.84 -7.04
CA PRO A 109 -14.22 1.00 -6.88
C PRO A 109 -13.03 1.73 -6.24
N LEU A 110 -12.77 2.99 -6.63
CA LEU A 110 -11.72 3.81 -6.05
C LEU A 110 -11.93 4.07 -4.56
N THR A 111 -13.17 4.40 -4.16
CA THR A 111 -13.52 4.58 -2.75
C THR A 111 -13.23 3.33 -1.95
N PHE A 112 -13.70 2.17 -2.44
CA PHE A 112 -13.44 0.90 -1.79
C PHE A 112 -11.95 0.62 -1.66
N VAL A 113 -11.19 0.73 -2.76
CA VAL A 113 -9.74 0.49 -2.76
C VAL A 113 -9.03 1.44 -1.82
N LEU A 114 -9.36 2.73 -1.82
CA LEU A 114 -8.73 3.72 -0.96
C LEU A 114 -8.97 3.42 0.52
N VAL A 115 -10.20 3.13 0.90
CA VAL A 115 -10.55 2.80 2.30
C VAL A 115 -9.88 1.50 2.73
N ALA A 116 -10.02 0.44 1.95
CA ALA A 116 -9.47 -0.86 2.28
C ALA A 116 -7.93 -0.85 2.31
N ASN A 117 -7.28 -0.14 1.37
CA ASN A 117 -5.83 0.03 1.36
C ASN A 117 -5.34 0.83 2.56
N THR A 118 -6.06 1.89 2.96
CA THR A 118 -5.74 2.66 4.17
C THR A 118 -5.76 1.76 5.40
N VAL A 119 -6.83 1.00 5.62
CA VAL A 119 -6.92 0.06 6.75
C VAL A 119 -5.77 -0.96 6.71
N SER A 120 -5.51 -1.55 5.54
CA SER A 120 -4.43 -2.54 5.36
C SER A 120 -3.04 -1.97 5.71
N ASN A 121 -2.76 -0.71 5.34
CA ASN A 121 -1.49 -0.07 5.64
C ASN A 121 -1.32 0.27 7.13
N PHE A 122 -2.39 0.63 7.85
CA PHE A 122 -2.34 0.78 9.31
C PHE A 122 -2.04 -0.53 10.03
N LEU A 123 -2.40 -1.66 9.44
CA LEU A 123 -2.20 -3.00 10.01
C LEU A 123 -0.90 -3.67 9.55
N VAL A 124 0.00 -2.95 8.87
CA VAL A 124 1.29 -3.49 8.45
C VAL A 124 2.12 -3.85 9.68
N PHE A 125 2.52 -5.13 9.76
CA PHE A 125 3.27 -5.68 10.88
C PHE A 125 4.45 -6.55 10.44
N ALA A 126 4.21 -7.60 9.64
CA ALA A 126 5.19 -8.62 9.33
C ALA A 126 6.52 -8.09 8.73
N PRO A 127 6.53 -7.19 7.74
CA PRO A 127 7.77 -6.64 7.21
C PRO A 127 8.57 -5.87 8.26
N VAL A 128 7.90 -5.09 9.14
CA VAL A 128 8.55 -4.36 10.22
C VAL A 128 9.17 -5.32 11.22
N GLN A 129 8.39 -6.30 11.68
CA GLN A 129 8.84 -7.26 12.68
C GLN A 129 10.00 -8.13 12.20
N ILE A 130 10.02 -8.50 10.91
CA ILE A 130 11.04 -9.41 10.35
C ILE A 130 12.32 -8.65 9.97
N LEU A 131 12.20 -7.44 9.42
CA LEU A 131 13.32 -6.75 8.79
C LEU A 131 14.01 -5.73 9.68
N THR A 132 13.24 -4.99 10.47
CA THR A 132 13.77 -3.81 11.18
C THR A 132 13.51 -3.82 12.68
N HIS A 133 12.56 -4.64 13.16
CA HIS A 133 12.12 -4.64 14.56
C HIS A 133 11.81 -3.22 15.08
N GLY A 134 11.19 -2.38 14.23
CA GLY A 134 10.90 -0.98 14.55
C GLY A 134 12.07 -0.02 14.38
N GLY A 135 13.30 -0.51 14.11
CA GLY A 135 14.53 0.28 13.94
C GLY A 135 14.81 0.71 12.48
N PRO A 136 15.99 1.30 12.22
CA PRO A 136 16.92 1.86 13.20
C PRO A 136 16.37 3.13 13.89
N ALA A 137 16.77 3.36 15.10
CA ALA A 137 16.38 4.54 15.89
C ALA A 137 14.85 4.79 15.96
N GLY A 138 14.02 3.75 15.92
CA GLY A 138 12.56 3.86 15.95
C GLY A 138 11.92 4.33 14.63
N SER A 139 12.69 4.50 13.55
CA SER A 139 12.20 5.07 12.27
C SER A 139 11.11 4.23 11.59
N THR A 140 11.00 2.96 11.93
CA THR A 140 9.98 2.04 11.40
C THR A 140 9.06 1.48 12.48
N ASN A 141 9.02 2.12 13.66
CA ASN A 141 8.14 1.68 14.75
C ASN A 141 6.69 2.06 14.46
N LEU A 142 6.04 1.30 13.57
CA LEU A 142 4.65 1.48 13.24
C LEU A 142 3.74 1.03 14.39
N ILE A 143 2.50 1.53 14.41
CA ILE A 143 1.57 1.32 15.52
C ILE A 143 1.30 -0.17 15.82
N MET A 144 1.19 -1.03 14.79
CA MET A 144 1.01 -2.47 14.99
C MET A 144 2.24 -3.13 15.59
N HIS A 145 3.45 -2.68 15.23
CA HIS A 145 4.68 -3.16 15.84
C HIS A 145 4.79 -2.69 17.28
N GLU A 146 4.44 -1.44 17.58
CA GLU A 146 4.42 -0.89 18.93
C GLU A 146 3.45 -1.66 19.85
N ILE A 147 2.22 -1.94 19.38
CA ILE A 147 1.24 -2.74 20.11
C ILE A 147 1.81 -4.13 20.43
N TYR A 148 2.39 -4.79 19.43
CA TYR A 148 2.99 -6.10 19.59
C TYR A 148 4.16 -6.09 20.58
N SER A 149 5.05 -5.11 20.47
CA SER A 149 6.22 -4.97 21.32
C SER A 149 5.81 -4.75 22.78
N ARG A 150 4.80 -3.92 23.06
CA ARG A 150 4.25 -3.71 24.38
C ARG A 150 3.63 -4.98 24.96
N ALA A 151 2.81 -5.67 24.18
CA ALA A 151 2.11 -6.86 24.65
C ALA A 151 3.06 -8.05 24.91
N PHE A 152 3.98 -8.31 23.99
CA PHE A 152 4.73 -9.57 23.97
C PHE A 152 6.22 -9.42 24.31
N THR A 153 6.81 -8.24 24.11
CA THR A 153 8.22 -8.01 24.43
C THR A 153 8.39 -7.36 25.81
N SER A 154 7.61 -6.32 26.10
CA SER A 154 7.69 -5.60 27.37
C SER A 154 6.76 -6.15 28.45
N GLY A 155 5.78 -7.00 28.11
CA GLY A 155 4.78 -7.53 29.03
C GLY A 155 3.77 -6.50 29.54
N ASP A 156 3.76 -5.29 28.96
CA ASP A 156 2.81 -4.21 29.29
C ASP A 156 1.52 -4.35 28.49
N VAL A 157 0.76 -5.35 28.87
CA VAL A 157 -0.51 -5.70 28.20
C VAL A 157 -1.54 -4.57 28.33
N SER A 158 -1.53 -3.82 29.41
CA SER A 158 -2.45 -2.71 29.65
C SER A 158 -2.25 -1.59 28.63
N SER A 159 -1.01 -1.15 28.43
CA SER A 159 -0.67 -0.13 27.41
C SER A 159 -0.90 -0.64 25.98
N ALA A 160 -0.67 -1.94 25.71
CA ALA A 160 -0.97 -2.54 24.44
C ALA A 160 -2.47 -2.51 24.12
N HIS A 161 -3.33 -2.82 25.10
CA HIS A 161 -4.80 -2.70 24.94
C HIS A 161 -5.21 -1.25 24.68
N ALA A 162 -4.69 -0.30 25.46
CA ALA A 162 -4.97 1.13 25.24
C ALA A 162 -4.56 1.58 23.83
N ALA A 163 -3.36 1.21 23.36
CA ALA A 163 -2.89 1.52 22.03
C ALA A 163 -3.77 0.87 20.93
N THR A 164 -4.27 -0.35 21.17
CA THR A 164 -5.21 -1.02 20.24
C THR A 164 -6.53 -0.27 20.13
N VAL A 165 -7.09 0.19 21.26
CA VAL A 165 -8.32 1.00 21.24
C VAL A 165 -8.12 2.31 20.48
N ILE A 166 -6.97 2.98 20.69
CA ILE A 166 -6.61 4.20 19.95
C ILE A 166 -6.49 3.92 18.47
N LEU A 167 -5.84 2.81 18.06
CA LEU A 167 -5.72 2.42 16.66
C LEU A 167 -7.10 2.21 16.02
N VAL A 168 -8.00 1.47 16.68
CA VAL A 168 -9.35 1.24 16.18
C VAL A 168 -10.13 2.54 16.06
N ALA A 169 -10.10 3.41 17.07
CA ALA A 169 -10.76 4.70 17.03
C ALA A 169 -10.23 5.58 15.89
N MET A 170 -8.91 5.60 15.70
CA MET A 170 -8.25 6.34 14.61
C MET A 170 -8.65 5.80 13.24
N LEU A 171 -8.68 4.47 13.07
CA LEU A 171 -9.13 3.83 11.83
C LEU A 171 -10.59 4.16 11.52
N LEU A 172 -11.48 4.05 12.51
CA LEU A 172 -12.89 4.40 12.32
C LEU A 172 -13.07 5.86 11.91
N LEU A 173 -12.31 6.77 12.53
CA LEU A 173 -12.32 8.18 12.17
C LEU A 173 -11.85 8.41 10.73
N VAL A 174 -10.71 7.85 10.36
CA VAL A 174 -10.13 8.00 9.01
C VAL A 174 -11.08 7.43 7.95
N VAL A 175 -11.61 6.22 8.17
CA VAL A 175 -12.57 5.58 7.26
C VAL A 175 -13.85 6.41 7.14
N ALA A 176 -14.39 6.92 8.25
CA ALA A 176 -15.60 7.75 8.24
C ALA A 176 -15.38 9.07 7.46
N VAL A 177 -14.21 9.69 7.63
CA VAL A 177 -13.84 10.90 6.89
C VAL A 177 -13.70 10.60 5.40
N GLN A 178 -12.94 9.56 5.04
CA GLN A 178 -12.78 9.15 3.65
C GLN A 178 -14.13 8.85 2.98
N TYR A 179 -14.98 8.08 3.65
CA TYR A 179 -16.29 7.74 3.13
C TYR A 179 -17.17 8.98 2.93
N ARG A 180 -17.19 9.90 3.91
CA ARG A 180 -17.96 11.16 3.79
C ARG A 180 -17.50 12.06 2.66
N LEU A 181 -16.17 12.18 2.46
CA LEU A 181 -15.61 13.00 1.39
C LEU A 181 -15.98 12.45 0.01
N MET A 182 -15.91 11.13 -0.15
CA MET A 182 -16.17 10.49 -1.45
C MET A 182 -17.66 10.29 -1.74
N SER A 183 -18.52 10.16 -0.71
CA SER A 183 -19.97 10.03 -0.92
C SER A 183 -20.66 11.37 -1.26
N ARG A 184 -20.13 12.51 -0.79
CA ARG A 184 -20.69 13.84 -1.12
C ARG A 184 -20.54 14.18 -2.60
N GLU A 185 -19.49 13.73 -3.25
CA GLU A 185 -19.28 13.94 -4.69
C GLU A 185 -20.14 13.03 -5.59
N SER A 186 -20.90 12.08 -5.00
CA SER A 186 -21.77 11.16 -5.75
C SER A 186 -23.21 11.67 -5.85
N SER A 187 -23.55 12.77 -5.19
CA SER A 187 -24.89 13.35 -5.12
C SER A 187 -25.05 14.65 -5.94
N GLU A 188 -24.01 15.10 -6.61
CA GLU A 188 -24.02 16.15 -7.63
C GLU A 188 -23.86 15.57 -9.04
#